data_50201df57d520cb95074b011f7727250
#
_entry.id   50201df57d520cb95074b011f7727250
#
_cell.length_a   1.000
_cell.length_b   1.000
_cell.length_c   1.000
_cell.angle_alpha   90.00
_cell.angle_beta   90.00
_cell.angle_gamma   90.00
#
_symmetry.space_group_name_H-M   'P 1'
#
loop_
_entity.id
_entity.type
_entity.pdbx_description
1 polymer ?
#
loop_
_entity_poly.entity_id
_entity_poly.type
_entity_poly.pdbx_seq_one_letter_code
_entity_poly.pdbx_strand_id
1 'polypeptide(L)'
;YKYPKSGQTNSKVSLLSYDIKARQTRTMQLELDNDGYIPRLMPTSSAETMIVCTMNRHQDDLRIYSFNPRSTVCRMLIKESVPKYVKEEVLENIKITSSHIVLPSDRSGFMQLYLYGLNGQMQSKLTPDGKDVTAVYAYDEQSGKVFYQSVGDVPMQRVVCSSDKNGKTTVLSDKKGWNRAIFSENCKYFLCEWSDRNTPFEYDIYSSAGKRLCVVKDNKELANKLSAYNLSNREFFSFTTSEHVTLNGVMIKPDDFDPSKKYPVVMW
;
A
#
# COMPACT_ATOMS: atom_id res chain seq x y z
N TYR A 1 16.01 -21.24 13.39
CA TYR A 1 14.64 -21.35 12.90
C TYR A 1 14.66 -21.75 11.43
N LYS A 2 13.98 -22.86 11.11
CA LYS A 2 13.91 -23.36 9.72
C LYS A 2 12.61 -22.87 9.08
N TYR A 3 12.72 -22.16 7.99
CA TYR A 3 11.58 -21.78 7.18
C TYR A 3 11.07 -23.00 6.39
N PRO A 4 9.77 -23.34 6.43
CA PRO A 4 9.24 -24.48 5.70
C PRO A 4 9.31 -24.25 4.19
N LYS A 5 9.83 -25.23 3.45
CA LYS A 5 9.80 -25.26 1.97
C LYS A 5 8.46 -25.77 1.48
N SER A 6 8.18 -25.58 0.19
CA SER A 6 6.98 -26.11 -0.46
C SER A 6 6.81 -27.62 -0.16
N GLY A 7 5.61 -28.02 0.21
CA GLY A 7 5.29 -29.42 0.60
C GLY A 7 5.64 -29.79 2.05
N GLN A 8 6.33 -28.93 2.81
CA GLN A 8 6.57 -29.15 4.24
C GLN A 8 5.41 -28.65 5.09
N THR A 9 5.25 -29.25 6.27
CA THR A 9 4.26 -28.83 7.27
C THR A 9 4.56 -27.40 7.74
N ASN A 10 3.54 -26.57 7.77
CA ASN A 10 3.63 -25.21 8.30
C ASN A 10 3.67 -25.20 9.83
N SER A 11 4.18 -24.13 10.41
CA SER A 11 4.13 -23.92 11.86
C SER A 11 2.68 -23.72 12.31
N LYS A 12 2.34 -24.32 13.46
CA LYS A 12 1.08 -24.00 14.15
C LYS A 12 1.26 -22.73 14.95
N VAL A 13 0.40 -21.75 14.71
CA VAL A 13 0.44 -20.46 15.37
C VAL A 13 -0.82 -20.26 16.21
N SER A 14 -0.72 -19.49 17.27
CA SER A 14 -1.84 -19.11 18.13
C SER A 14 -1.69 -17.68 18.61
N LEU A 15 -2.80 -17.02 18.94
CA LEU A 15 -2.81 -15.69 19.50
C LEU A 15 -2.99 -15.78 21.01
N LEU A 16 -2.06 -15.15 21.75
CA LEU A 16 -2.07 -15.13 23.20
C LEU A 16 -2.11 -13.69 23.70
N SER A 17 -2.76 -13.46 24.84
CA SER A 17 -2.61 -12.24 25.64
C SER A 17 -1.92 -12.56 26.96
N TYR A 18 -1.07 -11.64 27.43
CA TYR A 18 -0.42 -11.74 28.73
C TYR A 18 -0.77 -10.56 29.61
N ASP A 19 -1.42 -10.84 30.74
CA ASP A 19 -1.71 -9.84 31.78
C ASP A 19 -0.48 -9.67 32.67
N ILE A 20 0.20 -8.52 32.56
CA ILE A 20 1.43 -8.24 33.30
C ILE A 20 1.19 -8.18 34.81
N LYS A 21 0.04 -7.63 35.24
CA LYS A 21 -0.28 -7.48 36.68
C LYS A 21 -0.66 -8.83 37.30
N ALA A 22 -1.54 -9.56 36.65
CA ALA A 22 -1.98 -10.88 37.10
C ALA A 22 -0.95 -12.00 36.77
N ARG A 23 0.07 -11.71 35.96
CA ARG A 23 1.06 -12.69 35.44
C ARG A 23 0.39 -13.92 34.81
N GLN A 24 -0.65 -13.69 34.05
CA GLN A 24 -1.48 -14.76 33.47
C GLN A 24 -1.53 -14.66 31.96
N THR A 25 -1.29 -15.79 31.30
CA THR A 25 -1.48 -15.96 29.86
C THR A 25 -2.87 -16.49 29.56
N ARG A 26 -3.50 -15.95 28.52
CA ARG A 26 -4.80 -16.42 27.99
C ARG A 26 -4.67 -16.67 26.50
N THR A 27 -5.25 -17.76 26.04
CA THR A 27 -5.33 -18.07 24.60
C THR A 27 -6.59 -17.44 24.02
N MET A 28 -6.44 -16.72 22.91
CA MET A 28 -7.58 -16.12 22.19
C MET A 28 -8.39 -17.21 21.46
N GLN A 29 -9.72 -17.09 21.48
CA GLN A 29 -10.65 -17.98 20.79
C GLN A 29 -10.75 -17.57 19.31
N LEU A 30 -9.64 -17.75 18.59
CA LEU A 30 -9.50 -17.36 17.19
C LEU A 30 -9.74 -18.58 16.29
N GLU A 31 -10.68 -18.46 15.35
CA GLU A 31 -10.86 -19.48 14.31
C GLU A 31 -9.71 -19.38 13.32
N LEU A 32 -8.80 -20.34 13.37
CA LEU A 32 -7.61 -20.43 12.53
C LEU A 32 -7.43 -21.88 12.07
N ASP A 33 -7.15 -22.05 10.79
CA ASP A 33 -6.79 -23.34 10.22
C ASP A 33 -5.48 -23.85 10.85
N ASN A 34 -5.33 -25.18 10.99
CA ASN A 34 -4.17 -25.80 11.65
C ASN A 34 -2.81 -25.39 11.05
N ASP A 35 -2.80 -24.98 9.79
CA ASP A 35 -1.62 -24.57 9.03
C ASP A 35 -1.76 -23.14 8.49
N GLY A 36 -2.72 -22.36 9.01
CA GLY A 36 -2.98 -20.97 8.66
C GLY A 36 -1.96 -20.01 9.25
N TYR A 37 -2.11 -18.74 8.91
CA TYR A 37 -1.21 -17.66 9.30
C TYR A 37 -1.95 -16.61 10.11
N ILE A 38 -1.19 -15.90 10.95
CA ILE A 38 -1.59 -14.63 11.59
C ILE A 38 -0.64 -13.54 11.05
N PRO A 39 -0.90 -12.98 9.85
CA PRO A 39 0.02 -12.07 9.21
C PRO A 39 0.04 -10.68 9.85
N ARG A 40 -1.03 -10.27 10.55
CA ARG A 40 -1.13 -8.92 11.06
C ARG A 40 -1.89 -8.83 12.37
N LEU A 41 -1.36 -8.01 13.30
CA LEU A 41 -1.99 -7.62 14.54
C LEU A 41 -1.95 -6.08 14.64
N MET A 42 -3.09 -5.45 14.85
CA MET A 42 -3.22 -3.99 14.81
C MET A 42 -3.97 -3.49 16.04
N PRO A 43 -3.43 -2.46 16.73
CA PRO A 43 -4.15 -1.79 17.81
C PRO A 43 -5.33 -0.98 17.25
N THR A 44 -6.33 -0.73 18.11
CA THR A 44 -7.34 0.29 17.90
C THR A 44 -7.14 1.42 18.90
N SER A 45 -7.96 2.47 18.85
CA SER A 45 -8.00 3.52 19.87
C SER A 45 -8.47 3.02 21.24
N SER A 46 -9.10 1.84 21.30
CA SER A 46 -9.56 1.21 22.55
C SER A 46 -8.55 0.18 23.04
N ALA A 47 -8.15 0.28 24.31
CA ALA A 47 -7.31 -0.74 24.96
C ALA A 47 -8.01 -2.12 25.10
N GLU A 48 -9.31 -2.17 24.92
CA GLU A 48 -10.10 -3.41 25.04
C GLU A 48 -10.40 -4.06 23.69
N THR A 49 -9.96 -3.44 22.59
CA THR A 49 -10.22 -3.96 21.24
C THR A 49 -8.97 -3.90 20.40
N MET A 50 -8.60 -5.02 19.83
CA MET A 50 -7.54 -5.12 18.82
C MET A 50 -8.08 -5.81 17.59
N ILE A 51 -7.41 -5.60 16.47
CA ILE A 51 -7.72 -6.24 15.18
C ILE A 51 -6.63 -7.26 14.87
N VAL A 52 -7.01 -8.44 14.42
CA VAL A 52 -6.11 -9.47 13.93
C VAL A 52 -6.56 -9.95 12.56
N CYS A 53 -5.60 -10.11 11.66
CA CYS A 53 -5.80 -10.76 10.37
C CYS A 53 -5.35 -12.21 10.46
N THR A 54 -6.17 -13.12 9.91
CA THR A 54 -5.78 -14.50 9.66
C THR A 54 -5.84 -14.80 8.18
N MET A 55 -5.10 -15.80 7.75
CA MET A 55 -5.06 -16.23 6.37
C MET A 55 -4.90 -17.74 6.33
N ASN A 56 -5.60 -18.40 5.41
CA ASN A 56 -5.42 -19.84 5.18
C ASN A 56 -4.07 -20.14 4.50
N ARG A 57 -3.69 -21.41 4.41
CA ARG A 57 -2.43 -21.85 3.80
C ARG A 57 -2.27 -21.43 2.34
N HIS A 58 -3.34 -21.43 1.56
CA HIS A 58 -3.34 -21.02 0.15
C HIS A 58 -3.29 -19.50 -0.04
N GLN A 59 -3.46 -18.73 1.05
CA GLN A 59 -3.43 -17.26 1.05
C GLN A 59 -4.51 -16.62 0.16
N ASP A 60 -5.63 -17.30 -0.01
CA ASP A 60 -6.79 -16.83 -0.80
C ASP A 60 -8.02 -16.51 0.05
N ASP A 61 -7.97 -16.75 1.37
CA ASP A 61 -9.02 -16.45 2.36
C ASP A 61 -8.41 -15.60 3.50
N LEU A 62 -8.60 -14.29 3.42
CA LEU A 62 -8.23 -13.33 4.46
C LEU A 62 -9.44 -13.07 5.36
N ARG A 63 -9.27 -13.26 6.67
CA ARG A 63 -10.29 -12.92 7.66
C ARG A 63 -9.76 -11.89 8.65
N ILE A 64 -10.57 -10.91 8.95
CA ILE A 64 -10.26 -9.83 9.89
C ILE A 64 -11.19 -9.98 11.09
N TYR A 65 -10.60 -10.09 12.28
CA TYR A 65 -11.32 -10.23 13.52
C TYR A 65 -11.05 -9.05 14.44
N SER A 66 -12.04 -8.66 15.22
CA SER A 66 -11.82 -7.91 16.46
C SER A 66 -11.70 -8.91 17.61
N PHE A 67 -10.85 -8.60 18.58
CA PHE A 67 -10.76 -9.38 19.80
C PHE A 67 -10.51 -8.50 21.02
N ASN A 68 -10.99 -8.99 22.19
CA ASN A 68 -10.72 -8.36 23.48
C ASN A 68 -9.65 -9.19 24.21
N PRO A 69 -8.47 -8.60 24.52
CA PRO A 69 -7.36 -9.34 25.15
C PRO A 69 -7.68 -9.91 26.53
N ARG A 70 -8.71 -9.37 27.23
CA ARG A 70 -9.09 -9.81 28.56
C ARG A 70 -10.12 -10.93 28.55
N SER A 71 -11.19 -10.78 27.75
CA SER A 71 -12.26 -11.77 27.65
C SER A 71 -11.91 -12.93 26.74
N THR A 72 -10.87 -12.82 25.92
CA THR A 72 -10.42 -13.78 24.88
C THR A 72 -11.40 -13.97 23.72
N VAL A 73 -12.53 -13.28 23.72
CA VAL A 73 -13.53 -13.38 22.66
C VAL A 73 -13.03 -12.74 21.39
N CYS A 74 -13.10 -13.50 20.29
CA CYS A 74 -12.81 -13.04 18.94
C CYS A 74 -14.12 -13.01 18.13
N ARG A 75 -14.31 -11.95 17.36
CA ARG A 75 -15.46 -11.79 16.47
C ARG A 75 -14.97 -11.51 15.05
N MET A 76 -15.37 -12.34 14.09
CA MET A 76 -15.08 -12.07 12.68
C MET A 76 -15.84 -10.83 12.21
N LEU A 77 -15.11 -9.88 11.61
CA LEU A 77 -15.64 -8.64 11.07
C LEU A 77 -15.77 -8.70 9.55
N ILE A 78 -14.72 -9.13 8.87
CA ILE A 78 -14.62 -9.08 7.41
C ILE A 78 -14.01 -10.40 6.94
N LYS A 79 -14.52 -10.91 5.85
CA LYS A 79 -13.96 -12.02 5.09
C LYS A 79 -13.73 -11.55 3.66
N GLU A 80 -12.50 -11.76 3.17
CA GLU A 80 -12.08 -11.46 1.81
C GLU A 80 -11.55 -12.75 1.18
N SER A 81 -12.27 -13.27 0.18
CA SER A 81 -11.85 -14.47 -0.55
C SER A 81 -11.58 -14.08 -2.00
N VAL A 82 -10.45 -14.51 -2.53
CA VAL A 82 -10.02 -14.16 -3.89
C VAL A 82 -9.68 -15.43 -4.68
N PRO A 83 -9.81 -15.43 -6.04
CA PRO A 83 -9.63 -16.64 -6.84
C PRO A 83 -8.19 -17.17 -6.88
N LYS A 84 -7.19 -16.35 -6.55
CA LYS A 84 -5.78 -16.73 -6.63
C LYS A 84 -5.11 -16.59 -5.26
N TYR A 85 -4.74 -15.38 -4.87
CA TYR A 85 -4.14 -15.07 -3.57
C TYR A 85 -4.35 -13.60 -3.21
N VAL A 86 -4.44 -13.33 -1.91
CA VAL A 86 -4.46 -11.97 -1.37
C VAL A 86 -3.07 -11.38 -1.47
N LYS A 87 -2.94 -10.24 -2.13
CA LYS A 87 -1.65 -9.55 -2.29
C LYS A 87 -1.15 -9.04 -0.94
N GLU A 88 0.16 -9.06 -0.72
CA GLU A 88 0.79 -8.56 0.50
C GLU A 88 0.47 -7.08 0.74
N GLU A 89 0.40 -6.28 -0.32
CA GLU A 89 0.05 -4.86 -0.27
C GLU A 89 -1.32 -4.61 0.37
N VAL A 90 -2.26 -5.57 0.29
CA VAL A 90 -3.54 -5.48 1.00
C VAL A 90 -3.30 -5.39 2.50
N LEU A 91 -2.50 -6.32 3.05
CA LEU A 91 -2.19 -6.38 4.47
C LEU A 91 -1.42 -5.14 4.95
N GLU A 92 -0.45 -4.68 4.17
CA GLU A 92 0.38 -3.53 4.51
C GLU A 92 -0.42 -2.23 4.55
N ASN A 93 -1.44 -2.12 3.71
CA ASN A 93 -2.21 -0.91 3.52
C ASN A 93 -3.55 -0.85 4.26
N ILE A 94 -3.91 -1.87 5.06
CA ILE A 94 -5.05 -1.77 5.97
C ILE A 94 -4.81 -0.62 6.95
N LYS A 95 -5.81 0.28 7.09
CA LYS A 95 -5.78 1.34 8.09
C LYS A 95 -6.91 1.14 9.08
N ILE A 96 -6.56 1.21 10.36
CA ILE A 96 -7.52 1.18 11.47
C ILE A 96 -7.55 2.58 12.09
N THR A 97 -8.75 3.10 12.25
CA THR A 97 -8.99 4.38 12.92
C THR A 97 -9.86 4.17 14.17
N SER A 98 -10.34 5.23 14.79
CA SER A 98 -11.15 5.12 16.02
C SER A 98 -12.47 4.39 15.80
N SER A 99 -13.05 4.46 14.60
CA SER A 99 -14.37 3.89 14.29
C SER A 99 -14.44 3.12 12.96
N HIS A 100 -13.35 3.10 12.18
CA HIS A 100 -13.38 2.51 10.84
C HIS A 100 -12.16 1.63 10.52
N ILE A 101 -12.36 0.78 9.52
CA ILE A 101 -11.33 0.00 8.83
C ILE A 101 -11.36 0.42 7.36
N VAL A 102 -10.24 0.89 6.83
CA VAL A 102 -10.04 1.05 5.38
C VAL A 102 -9.33 -0.20 4.88
N LEU A 103 -10.02 -0.97 4.06
CA LEU A 103 -9.53 -2.23 3.49
C LEU A 103 -9.24 -2.05 2.01
N PRO A 104 -7.98 -2.21 1.55
CA PRO A 104 -7.68 -2.39 0.14
C PRO A 104 -8.18 -3.75 -0.35
N SER A 105 -8.75 -3.79 -1.55
CA SER A 105 -9.20 -5.03 -2.18
C SER A 105 -9.24 -4.87 -3.70
N ASP A 106 -8.86 -5.90 -4.44
CA ASP A 106 -8.95 -5.96 -5.90
C ASP A 106 -10.18 -6.73 -6.42
N ARG A 107 -11.20 -6.91 -5.56
CA ARG A 107 -12.47 -7.60 -5.87
C ARG A 107 -13.22 -7.03 -7.07
N SER A 108 -12.97 -5.77 -7.44
CA SER A 108 -13.59 -5.11 -8.60
C SER A 108 -12.69 -5.10 -9.84
N GLY A 109 -11.57 -5.85 -9.85
CA GLY A 109 -10.61 -5.94 -10.95
C GLY A 109 -9.44 -4.95 -10.85
N PHE A 110 -9.55 -3.93 -10.00
CA PHE A 110 -8.50 -2.98 -9.65
C PHE A 110 -8.38 -2.90 -8.14
N MET A 111 -7.17 -2.62 -7.62
CA MET A 111 -6.98 -2.37 -6.20
C MET A 111 -7.70 -1.10 -5.79
N GLN A 112 -8.75 -1.24 -4.98
CA GLN A 112 -9.63 -0.16 -4.52
C GLN A 112 -9.73 -0.13 -3.01
N LEU A 113 -10.24 0.97 -2.45
CA LEU A 113 -10.41 1.15 -1.01
C LEU A 113 -11.87 1.05 -0.60
N TYR A 114 -12.13 0.21 0.40
CA TYR A 114 -13.44 -0.02 0.97
C TYR A 114 -13.45 0.38 2.44
N LEU A 115 -14.48 1.13 2.83
CA LEU A 115 -14.68 1.60 4.20
C LEU A 115 -15.63 0.66 4.94
N TYR A 116 -15.18 0.18 6.09
CA TYR A 116 -15.96 -0.62 7.02
C TYR A 116 -16.02 0.05 8.39
N GLY A 117 -17.12 -0.11 9.11
CA GLY A 117 -17.16 0.17 10.54
C GLY A 117 -16.42 -0.90 11.33
N LEU A 118 -16.05 -0.59 12.58
CA LEU A 118 -15.46 -1.58 13.51
C LEU A 118 -16.42 -2.73 13.88
N ASN A 119 -17.69 -2.65 13.47
CA ASN A 119 -18.65 -3.74 13.55
C ASN A 119 -18.57 -4.72 12.36
N GLY A 120 -17.72 -4.45 11.38
CA GLY A 120 -17.55 -5.25 10.16
C GLY A 120 -18.53 -4.92 9.03
N GLN A 121 -19.40 -3.93 9.21
CA GLN A 121 -20.35 -3.53 8.17
C GLN A 121 -19.65 -2.64 7.14
N MET A 122 -19.72 -3.04 5.86
CA MET A 122 -19.26 -2.21 4.75
C MET A 122 -20.15 -0.97 4.60
N GLN A 123 -19.54 0.21 4.54
CA GLN A 123 -20.23 1.50 4.44
C GLN A 123 -20.16 2.07 3.03
N SER A 124 -18.98 2.07 2.41
CA SER A 124 -18.79 2.64 1.08
C SER A 124 -17.54 2.12 0.39
N LYS A 125 -17.49 2.28 -0.92
CA LYS A 125 -16.28 2.24 -1.74
C LYS A 125 -15.73 3.65 -1.86
N LEU A 126 -14.48 3.87 -1.46
CA LEU A 126 -13.87 5.19 -1.36
C LEU A 126 -13.20 5.66 -2.65
N THR A 127 -12.84 4.75 -3.54
CA THR A 127 -12.07 5.07 -4.75
C THR A 127 -12.79 4.61 -6.02
N PRO A 128 -12.66 5.35 -7.14
CA PRO A 128 -13.27 4.98 -8.42
C PRO A 128 -12.53 3.82 -9.07
N ASP A 129 -13.20 3.08 -9.97
CA ASP A 129 -12.60 2.05 -10.79
C ASP A 129 -11.64 2.62 -11.85
N GLY A 130 -10.82 1.76 -12.44
CA GLY A 130 -10.00 2.05 -13.60
C GLY A 130 -8.52 2.33 -13.31
N LYS A 131 -8.14 2.59 -12.05
CA LYS A 131 -6.74 2.77 -11.65
C LYS A 131 -6.48 2.11 -10.30
N ASP A 132 -5.35 1.43 -10.17
CA ASP A 132 -4.95 0.81 -8.91
C ASP A 132 -4.54 1.84 -7.86
N VAL A 133 -4.97 1.61 -6.63
CA VAL A 133 -4.38 2.19 -5.43
C VAL A 133 -3.12 1.39 -5.09
N THR A 134 -1.99 2.07 -4.94
CA THR A 134 -0.69 1.44 -4.68
C THR A 134 -0.17 1.63 -3.26
N ALA A 135 -0.71 2.59 -2.51
CA ALA A 135 -0.47 2.77 -1.08
C ALA A 135 -1.61 3.56 -0.43
N VAL A 136 -1.87 3.29 0.85
CA VAL A 136 -2.84 4.05 1.66
C VAL A 136 -2.07 4.80 2.73
N TYR A 137 -2.22 6.11 2.76
CA TYR A 137 -1.50 6.98 3.70
C TYR A 137 -2.28 7.21 4.98
N ALA A 138 -3.51 7.71 4.87
CA ALA A 138 -4.35 8.05 6.00
C ALA A 138 -5.84 8.05 5.63
N TYR A 139 -6.69 7.93 6.64
CA TYR A 139 -8.11 8.22 6.56
C TYR A 139 -8.47 9.23 7.64
N ASP A 140 -8.97 10.38 7.23
CA ASP A 140 -9.44 11.44 8.13
C ASP A 140 -10.92 11.22 8.42
N GLU A 141 -11.24 10.73 9.61
CA GLU A 141 -12.62 10.48 10.05
C GLU A 141 -13.46 11.77 10.12
N GLN A 142 -12.84 12.90 10.42
CA GLN A 142 -13.55 14.17 10.56
C GLN A 142 -14.09 14.67 9.21
N SER A 143 -13.27 14.59 8.16
CA SER A 143 -13.67 15.00 6.81
C SER A 143 -14.25 13.86 5.97
N GLY A 144 -14.08 12.59 6.38
CA GLY A 144 -14.42 11.42 5.61
C GLY A 144 -13.55 11.22 4.37
N LYS A 145 -12.32 11.77 4.36
CA LYS A 145 -11.40 11.67 3.24
C LYS A 145 -10.35 10.59 3.47
N VAL A 146 -10.10 9.80 2.43
CA VAL A 146 -8.94 8.91 2.36
C VAL A 146 -7.84 9.56 1.52
N PHE A 147 -6.59 9.42 1.96
CA PHE A 147 -5.38 9.87 1.26
C PHE A 147 -4.57 8.64 0.84
N TYR A 148 -4.21 8.58 -0.44
CA TYR A 148 -3.61 7.39 -1.02
C TYR A 148 -2.71 7.71 -2.21
N GLN A 149 -1.93 6.74 -2.63
CA GLN A 149 -1.19 6.77 -3.89
C GLN A 149 -1.95 5.96 -4.93
N SER A 150 -2.00 6.46 -6.15
CA SER A 150 -2.57 5.75 -7.29
C SER A 150 -1.66 5.83 -8.50
N VAL A 151 -1.93 4.97 -9.47
CA VAL A 151 -1.32 5.06 -10.80
C VAL A 151 -1.70 6.40 -11.45
N GLY A 152 -0.72 7.07 -12.04
CA GLY A 152 -0.92 8.33 -12.76
C GLY A 152 -1.55 8.17 -14.14
N ASP A 153 -1.20 9.07 -15.06
CA ASP A 153 -1.71 9.02 -16.44
C ASP A 153 -1.11 7.86 -17.24
N VAL A 154 0.08 7.43 -16.87
CA VAL A 154 0.75 6.25 -17.41
C VAL A 154 1.13 5.29 -16.28
N PRO A 155 1.23 3.96 -16.56
CA PRO A 155 1.48 2.95 -15.53
C PRO A 155 2.75 3.14 -14.70
N MET A 156 3.76 3.82 -15.24
CA MET A 156 5.03 4.10 -14.57
C MET A 156 4.97 5.30 -13.62
N GLN A 157 3.88 6.04 -13.59
CA GLN A 157 3.73 7.20 -12.71
C GLN A 157 2.93 6.87 -11.46
N ARG A 158 3.22 7.61 -10.39
CA ARG A 158 2.46 7.58 -9.13
C ARG A 158 2.06 8.99 -8.75
N VAL A 159 0.81 9.13 -8.35
CA VAL A 159 0.24 10.41 -7.90
C VAL A 159 -0.31 10.26 -6.49
N VAL A 160 -0.22 11.33 -5.70
CA VAL A 160 -0.88 11.42 -4.40
C VAL A 160 -2.29 11.94 -4.62
N CYS A 161 -3.27 11.23 -4.10
CA CYS A 161 -4.69 11.53 -4.26
C CYS A 161 -5.40 11.62 -2.91
N SER A 162 -6.54 12.29 -2.93
CA SER A 162 -7.58 12.14 -1.91
C SER A 162 -8.91 11.78 -2.55
N SER A 163 -9.73 10.99 -1.86
CA SER A 163 -11.14 10.77 -2.22
C SER A 163 -12.02 11.02 -1.00
N ASP A 164 -13.19 11.57 -1.24
CA ASP A 164 -14.23 11.72 -0.22
C ASP A 164 -15.09 10.44 -0.10
N LYS A 165 -16.02 10.44 0.84
CA LYS A 165 -16.94 9.31 1.08
C LYS A 165 -17.84 8.96 -0.12
N ASN A 166 -17.96 9.83 -1.11
CA ASN A 166 -18.73 9.63 -2.34
C ASN A 166 -17.85 9.13 -3.49
N GLY A 167 -16.56 8.91 -3.26
CA GLY A 167 -15.60 8.47 -4.27
C GLY A 167 -15.08 9.61 -5.19
N LYS A 168 -15.40 10.87 -4.88
CA LYS A 168 -14.87 12.01 -5.65
C LYS A 168 -13.38 12.18 -5.36
N THR A 169 -12.56 11.95 -6.37
CA THR A 169 -11.11 11.98 -6.29
C THR A 169 -10.53 13.33 -6.68
N THR A 170 -9.49 13.75 -5.97
CA THR A 170 -8.65 14.92 -6.29
C THR A 170 -7.19 14.49 -6.27
N VAL A 171 -6.44 14.83 -7.34
CA VAL A 171 -4.99 14.67 -7.37
C VAL A 171 -4.36 15.83 -6.59
N LEU A 172 -3.49 15.49 -5.64
CA LEU A 172 -2.85 16.45 -4.72
C LEU A 172 -1.41 16.77 -5.11
N SER A 173 -0.70 15.85 -5.80
CA SER A 173 0.65 16.08 -6.31
C SER A 173 0.59 16.78 -7.66
N ASP A 174 1.43 17.81 -7.85
CA ASP A 174 1.47 18.66 -9.05
C ASP A 174 2.57 18.25 -10.06
N LYS A 175 3.46 17.34 -9.68
CA LYS A 175 4.59 16.90 -10.52
C LYS A 175 4.33 15.54 -11.15
N LYS A 176 4.61 15.42 -12.45
CA LYS A 176 4.61 14.13 -13.16
C LYS A 176 5.84 13.31 -12.75
N GLY A 177 5.65 12.01 -12.55
CA GLY A 177 6.70 11.10 -12.13
C GLY A 177 6.23 10.21 -10.99
N TRP A 178 7.12 9.91 -10.07
CA TRP A 178 6.84 9.08 -8.90
C TRP A 178 6.67 9.96 -7.67
N ASN A 179 5.46 10.04 -7.17
CA ASN A 179 5.11 10.80 -5.98
C ASN A 179 4.76 9.86 -4.83
N ARG A 180 5.36 10.05 -3.67
CA ARG A 180 5.06 9.37 -2.42
C ARG A 180 4.80 10.40 -1.33
N ALA A 181 3.94 10.08 -0.36
CA ALA A 181 3.59 11.02 0.69
C ALA A 181 3.71 10.43 2.09
N ILE A 182 4.00 11.30 3.05
CA ILE A 182 3.88 11.04 4.48
C ILE A 182 2.96 12.11 5.05
N PHE A 183 1.80 11.72 5.56
CA PHE A 183 0.80 12.64 6.12
C PHE A 183 1.07 12.90 7.60
N SER A 184 0.76 14.13 8.03
CA SER A 184 0.68 14.46 9.46
C SER A 184 -0.49 13.71 10.11
N GLU A 185 -0.42 13.44 11.42
CA GLU A 185 -1.46 12.71 12.17
C GLU A 185 -2.85 13.34 12.02
N ASN A 186 -2.92 14.67 11.95
CA ASN A 186 -4.16 15.41 11.77
C ASN A 186 -4.59 15.56 10.30
N CYS A 187 -3.92 14.90 9.37
CA CYS A 187 -4.17 14.91 7.92
C CYS A 187 -4.22 16.31 7.27
N LYS A 188 -3.66 17.35 7.90
CA LYS A 188 -3.68 18.72 7.35
C LYS A 188 -2.56 19.01 6.38
N TYR A 189 -1.44 18.29 6.51
CA TYR A 189 -0.23 18.48 5.71
C TYR A 189 0.35 17.14 5.30
N PHE A 190 1.13 17.16 4.23
CA PHE A 190 1.96 16.01 3.87
C PHE A 190 3.31 16.45 3.31
N LEU A 191 4.33 15.65 3.62
CA LEU A 191 5.61 15.68 2.93
C LEU A 191 5.46 14.85 1.65
N CYS A 192 5.70 15.45 0.50
CA CYS A 192 5.77 14.77 -0.77
C CYS A 192 7.23 14.50 -1.13
N GLU A 193 7.57 13.26 -1.36
CA GLU A 193 8.80 12.81 -1.99
C GLU A 193 8.51 12.61 -3.48
N TRP A 194 9.21 13.31 -4.32
CA TRP A 194 9.03 13.23 -5.76
C TRP A 194 10.35 12.94 -6.47
N SER A 195 10.29 12.13 -7.52
CA SER A 195 11.37 11.96 -8.49
C SER A 195 10.80 11.59 -9.85
N ASP A 196 11.59 11.77 -10.88
CA ASP A 196 11.33 11.14 -12.16
C ASP A 196 12.54 10.26 -12.59
N ARG A 197 12.50 9.78 -13.83
CA ARG A 197 13.54 8.86 -14.35
C ARG A 197 14.96 9.43 -14.30
N ASN A 198 15.13 10.75 -14.33
CA ASN A 198 16.43 11.41 -14.46
C ASN A 198 16.68 12.49 -13.39
N THR A 199 15.67 12.76 -12.54
CA THR A 199 15.75 13.78 -11.49
C THR A 199 15.91 13.10 -10.12
N PRO A 200 16.90 13.49 -9.31
CA PRO A 200 17.02 13.05 -7.93
C PRO A 200 15.78 13.39 -7.10
N PHE A 201 15.60 12.68 -5.98
CA PHE A 201 14.47 12.94 -5.10
C PHE A 201 14.40 14.40 -4.62
N GLU A 202 13.24 14.98 -4.74
CA GLU A 202 12.89 16.28 -4.17
C GLU A 202 11.83 16.08 -3.07
N TYR A 203 11.86 16.96 -2.08
CA TYR A 203 10.99 16.89 -0.91
C TYR A 203 10.31 18.23 -0.70
N ASP A 204 8.98 18.23 -0.70
CA ASP A 204 8.16 19.43 -0.57
C ASP A 204 7.05 19.20 0.46
N ILE A 205 6.66 20.25 1.20
CA ILE A 205 5.47 20.22 2.06
C ILE A 205 4.27 20.77 1.29
N TYR A 206 3.17 20.04 1.39
CA TYR A 206 1.87 20.42 0.84
C TYR A 206 0.81 20.47 1.95
N SER A 207 -0.21 21.31 1.74
CA SER A 207 -1.47 21.16 2.46
C SER A 207 -2.24 19.95 1.92
N SER A 208 -3.15 19.39 2.72
CA SER A 208 -4.03 18.29 2.29
C SER A 208 -5.03 18.66 1.18
N ALA A 209 -5.09 19.96 0.80
CA ALA A 209 -5.80 20.46 -0.36
C ALA A 209 -4.96 20.44 -1.66
N GLY A 210 -3.70 19.98 -1.60
CA GLY A 210 -2.79 19.92 -2.76
C GLY A 210 -2.04 21.23 -3.03
N LYS A 211 -2.08 22.23 -2.12
CA LYS A 211 -1.28 23.45 -2.27
C LYS A 211 0.14 23.21 -1.74
N ARG A 212 1.15 23.37 -2.59
CA ARG A 212 2.56 23.37 -2.20
C ARG A 212 2.85 24.58 -1.31
N LEU A 213 3.45 24.35 -0.16
CA LEU A 213 3.73 25.36 0.86
C LEU A 213 5.20 25.76 0.90
N CYS A 214 6.09 24.81 0.91
CA CYS A 214 7.52 25.07 0.91
C CYS A 214 8.34 23.90 0.34
N VAL A 215 9.54 24.21 -0.09
CA VAL A 215 10.59 23.26 -0.48
C VAL A 215 11.37 22.85 0.76
N VAL A 216 11.46 21.57 1.03
CA VAL A 216 12.33 21.04 2.11
C VAL A 216 13.72 20.75 1.56
N LYS A 217 13.78 20.07 0.41
CA LYS A 217 15.05 19.73 -0.27
C LYS A 217 14.81 19.55 -1.76
N ASP A 218 15.50 20.34 -2.58
CA ASP A 218 15.43 20.26 -4.05
C ASP A 218 16.56 19.45 -4.68
N ASN A 219 17.57 19.06 -3.89
CA ASN A 219 18.73 18.27 -4.31
C ASN A 219 19.46 18.80 -5.56
N LYS A 220 19.37 20.11 -5.86
CA LYS A 220 20.09 20.74 -7.00
C LYS A 220 21.59 20.53 -6.95
N GLU A 221 22.21 20.56 -5.76
CA GLU A 221 23.63 20.29 -5.61
C GLU A 221 23.97 18.86 -6.05
N LEU A 222 23.12 17.87 -5.71
CA LEU A 222 23.29 16.50 -6.15
C LEU A 222 23.13 16.41 -7.67
N ALA A 223 22.09 17.04 -8.24
CA ALA A 223 21.86 17.06 -9.68
C ALA A 223 23.07 17.68 -10.42
N ASN A 224 23.61 18.78 -9.90
CA ASN A 224 24.80 19.41 -10.46
C ASN A 224 26.06 18.52 -10.36
N LYS A 225 26.22 17.77 -9.25
CA LYS A 225 27.34 16.81 -9.15
C LYS A 225 27.15 15.64 -10.13
N LEU A 226 25.93 15.13 -10.28
CA LEU A 226 25.65 14.03 -11.20
C LEU A 226 25.84 14.44 -12.67
N SER A 227 25.63 15.72 -13.03
CA SER A 227 25.86 16.21 -14.40
C SER A 227 27.32 16.19 -14.82
N ALA A 228 28.28 16.09 -13.86
CA ALA A 228 29.70 15.91 -14.16
C ALA A 228 30.05 14.46 -14.55
N TYR A 229 29.13 13.51 -14.39
CA TYR A 229 29.30 12.12 -14.79
C TYR A 229 28.44 11.86 -16.04
N ASN A 230 28.99 11.09 -16.95
CA ASN A 230 28.25 10.63 -18.13
C ASN A 230 27.26 9.53 -17.73
N LEU A 231 26.16 9.91 -17.10
CA LEU A 231 25.09 8.98 -16.74
C LEU A 231 24.10 8.87 -17.87
N SER A 232 23.98 7.69 -18.41
CA SER A 232 23.01 7.42 -19.48
C SER A 232 21.58 7.70 -19.03
N ASN A 233 20.84 8.40 -19.87
CA ASN A 233 19.42 8.66 -19.61
C ASN A 233 18.58 7.39 -19.73
N ARG A 234 17.61 7.28 -18.85
CA ARG A 234 16.56 6.23 -18.95
C ARG A 234 15.52 6.71 -19.95
N GLU A 235 15.25 5.88 -20.95
CA GLU A 235 14.24 6.15 -21.99
C GLU A 235 13.04 5.23 -21.78
N PHE A 236 11.83 5.81 -21.73
CA PHE A 236 10.60 5.00 -21.76
C PHE A 236 10.24 4.68 -23.20
N PHE A 237 9.79 3.46 -23.41
CA PHE A 237 9.28 3.01 -24.69
C PHE A 237 8.06 2.11 -24.50
N SER A 238 7.31 1.88 -25.55
CA SER A 238 6.20 0.93 -25.56
C SER A 238 6.30 0.06 -26.80
N PHE A 239 5.84 -1.17 -26.68
CA PHE A 239 5.73 -2.09 -27.79
C PHE A 239 4.47 -2.95 -27.65
N THR A 240 3.96 -3.44 -28.77
CA THR A 240 2.79 -4.30 -28.78
C THR A 240 3.23 -5.74 -29.03
N THR A 241 2.78 -6.66 -28.18
CA THR A 241 3.05 -8.10 -28.33
C THR A 241 2.25 -8.70 -29.48
N SER A 242 2.57 -9.94 -29.88
CA SER A 242 1.80 -10.71 -30.87
C SER A 242 0.34 -10.94 -30.45
N GLU A 243 0.04 -10.85 -29.16
CA GLU A 243 -1.31 -10.96 -28.61
C GLU A 243 -2.05 -9.61 -28.50
N HIS A 244 -1.52 -8.60 -29.17
CA HIS A 244 -2.05 -7.22 -29.19
C HIS A 244 -2.09 -6.54 -27.81
N VAL A 245 -1.22 -6.95 -26.88
CA VAL A 245 -1.06 -6.30 -25.57
C VAL A 245 0.07 -5.27 -25.65
N THR A 246 -0.23 -4.02 -25.30
CA THR A 246 0.79 -2.97 -25.20
C THR A 246 1.53 -3.06 -23.89
N LEU A 247 2.84 -3.24 -23.96
CA LEU A 247 3.74 -3.25 -22.81
C LEU A 247 4.59 -1.99 -22.79
N ASN A 248 4.93 -1.54 -21.58
CA ASN A 248 5.82 -0.42 -21.36
C ASN A 248 7.17 -0.92 -20.84
N GLY A 249 8.23 -0.30 -21.28
CA GLY A 249 9.59 -0.63 -20.89
C GLY A 249 10.43 0.60 -20.59
N VAL A 250 11.54 0.37 -19.92
CA VAL A 250 12.60 1.35 -19.69
C VAL A 250 13.89 0.82 -20.29
N MET A 251 14.56 1.64 -21.08
CA MET A 251 15.84 1.31 -21.70
C MET A 251 16.93 2.25 -21.21
N ILE A 252 18.09 1.70 -20.93
CA ILE A 252 19.31 2.43 -20.64
C ILE A 252 20.30 2.06 -21.74
N LYS A 253 20.73 3.03 -22.52
CA LYS A 253 21.73 2.86 -23.58
C LYS A 253 23.09 3.33 -23.09
N PRO A 254 24.22 2.79 -23.62
CA PRO A 254 25.53 3.39 -23.40
C PRO A 254 25.55 4.88 -23.83
N ASP A 255 26.40 5.70 -23.22
CA ASP A 255 26.51 7.12 -23.56
C ASP A 255 26.98 7.35 -25.01
N ASP A 256 27.84 6.46 -25.50
CA ASP A 256 28.33 6.41 -26.87
C ASP A 256 27.51 5.53 -27.82
N PHE A 257 26.20 5.36 -27.51
CA PHE A 257 25.32 4.51 -28.28
C PHE A 257 25.28 4.89 -29.76
N ASP A 258 25.67 3.96 -30.60
CA ASP A 258 25.64 4.06 -32.07
C ASP A 258 24.57 3.10 -32.63
N PRO A 259 23.49 3.60 -33.24
CA PRO A 259 22.40 2.75 -33.76
C PRO A 259 22.83 1.82 -34.90
N SER A 260 24.00 2.05 -35.50
CA SER A 260 24.57 1.16 -36.53
C SER A 260 25.28 -0.07 -35.96
N LYS A 261 25.55 -0.09 -34.64
CA LYS A 261 26.24 -1.18 -33.96
C LYS A 261 25.27 -2.12 -33.24
N LYS A 262 25.72 -3.34 -33.02
CA LYS A 262 25.00 -4.32 -32.19
C LYS A 262 25.58 -4.31 -30.79
N TYR A 263 24.70 -4.33 -29.81
CA TYR A 263 25.07 -4.35 -28.38
C TYR A 263 24.47 -5.60 -27.70
N PRO A 264 25.17 -6.16 -26.70
CA PRO A 264 24.57 -7.15 -25.82
C PRO A 264 23.44 -6.48 -25.03
N VAL A 265 22.32 -7.19 -24.83
CA VAL A 265 21.16 -6.70 -24.10
C VAL A 265 21.00 -7.51 -22.81
N VAL A 266 20.88 -6.83 -21.70
CA VAL A 266 20.45 -7.44 -20.42
C VAL A 266 19.01 -7.05 -20.20
N MET A 267 18.13 -8.02 -20.12
CA MET A 267 16.72 -7.84 -19.80
C MET A 267 16.48 -8.31 -18.35
N TRP A 268 15.81 -7.48 -17.62
CA TRP A 268 15.48 -7.74 -16.20
C TRP A 268 14.01 -7.47 -15.91
#